data_f2df4912ff1d5f5f6246092d382b7581
#
_entry.id   f2df4912ff1d5f5f6246092d382b7581
#
_cell.length_a   1.000
_cell.length_b   1.000
_cell.length_c   1.000
_cell.angle_alpha   90.00
_cell.angle_beta   90.00
_cell.angle_gamma   90.00
#
_symmetry.space_group_name_H-M   'P 1'
#
loop_
_entity.id
_entity.type
_entity.pdbx_description
1 polymer ?
#
loop_
_entity_poly.entity_id
_entity_poly.type
_entity_poly.pdbx_seq_one_letter_code
_entity_poly.pdbx_strand_id
1 'polypeptide(L)'
;MSWHEGVQVGIDDARGRYVEATRDIEPGGLLFCPCHSPNATVNLPDPRLLHNAGEVLLSEPCAAAMVYRNADPPCCSFCLGTLKEDPVQKFRCDGCKMECYCSAACMDEARRSYHSSEGECVAFEAGMEAEATTGFEFGDVPTRFLLRVVSQAGGWRAPGCAMDGPKLERVRTLRAHVPEPNTEEHRRLAGISRNTLRLMDESVEDGVRLVGISGGERYREAELTRLMCGVNCNSHTLYAHDRSSLEPVGIAVYVQGSAFNHSCVPSAEFCNVGTSLVVRSLRRVRAGEEITVSYVPTTMTLEERRRCLEGQFKFSCVCARCVAEDGLLGSGDAWGKDGRP
;
A
#
# COMPACT_ATOMS: atom_id res chain seq x y z
N MET A 1 3.25 -3.91 16.27
CA MET A 1 3.60 -2.54 15.86
C MET A 1 4.64 -2.02 16.82
N SER A 2 5.81 -1.65 16.36
CA SER A 2 6.83 -1.04 17.22
C SER A 2 7.48 0.12 16.46
N TRP A 3 7.29 1.32 17.00
CA TRP A 3 8.15 2.45 16.72
C TRP A 3 9.48 2.26 17.47
N HIS A 4 10.53 2.74 16.85
CA HIS A 4 11.82 2.88 17.55
C HIS A 4 11.69 3.90 18.69
N GLU A 5 12.32 3.66 19.84
CA GLU A 5 12.25 4.55 21.01
C GLU A 5 12.77 5.98 20.75
N GLY A 6 13.66 6.13 19.75
CA GLY A 6 14.21 7.41 19.32
C GLY A 6 13.39 8.13 18.24
N VAL A 7 12.13 7.76 18.04
CA VAL A 7 11.28 8.29 16.95
C VAL A 7 9.94 8.72 17.53
N GLN A 8 9.44 9.87 17.10
CA GLN A 8 8.08 10.33 17.41
C GLN A 8 7.34 10.80 16.16
N VAL A 9 6.01 10.74 16.23
CA VAL A 9 5.13 11.28 15.19
C VAL A 9 4.61 12.62 15.66
N GLY A 10 4.85 13.65 14.88
CA GLY A 10 4.32 14.99 15.05
C GLY A 10 3.23 15.32 14.03
N ILE A 11 2.56 16.43 14.23
CA ILE A 11 1.61 17.02 13.29
C ILE A 11 1.74 18.53 13.32
N ASP A 12 1.83 19.16 12.17
CA ASP A 12 1.73 20.62 12.02
C ASP A 12 1.07 21.00 10.69
N ASP A 13 0.77 22.31 10.54
CA ASP A 13 0.03 22.80 9.37
C ASP A 13 0.87 22.77 8.07
N ALA A 14 2.20 22.85 8.17
CA ALA A 14 3.09 22.89 7.00
C ALA A 14 3.37 21.50 6.44
N ARG A 15 3.61 20.53 7.32
CA ARG A 15 4.04 19.17 6.98
C ARG A 15 2.91 18.14 7.07
N GLY A 16 1.81 18.47 7.73
CA GLY A 16 0.81 17.49 8.13
C GLY A 16 1.36 16.57 9.21
N ARG A 17 1.12 15.27 9.12
CA ARG A 17 1.81 14.27 9.94
C ARG A 17 3.26 14.13 9.45
N TYR A 18 4.18 14.02 10.37
CA TYR A 18 5.60 13.80 10.09
C TYR A 18 6.24 12.94 11.16
N VAL A 19 7.39 12.38 10.87
CA VAL A 19 8.18 11.57 11.78
C VAL A 19 9.49 12.29 12.05
N GLU A 20 9.87 12.44 13.31
CA GLU A 20 11.14 13.04 13.68
C GLU A 20 11.92 12.20 14.69
N ALA A 21 13.23 12.38 14.69
CA ALA A 21 14.14 11.75 15.62
C ALA A 21 14.11 12.50 16.97
N THR A 22 13.90 11.79 18.09
CA THR A 22 13.98 12.35 19.46
C THR A 22 15.39 12.30 20.02
N ARG A 23 16.28 11.51 19.41
CA ARG A 23 17.72 11.41 19.70
C ARG A 23 18.48 11.20 18.39
N ASP A 24 19.78 11.28 18.43
CA ASP A 24 20.60 10.89 17.29
C ASP A 24 20.38 9.42 16.94
N ILE A 25 20.17 9.15 15.67
CA ILE A 25 19.99 7.81 15.10
C ILE A 25 21.19 7.55 14.19
N GLU A 26 21.90 6.46 14.45
CA GLU A 26 23.09 6.11 13.66
C GLU A 26 22.73 5.29 12.41
N PRO A 27 23.47 5.48 11.31
CA PRO A 27 23.35 4.61 10.17
C PRO A 27 23.96 3.25 10.49
N GLY A 28 23.26 2.16 10.22
CA GLY A 28 23.85 0.84 10.10
C GLY A 28 24.32 0.15 11.39
N GLY A 29 23.44 -0.61 11.99
CA GLY A 29 23.74 -1.78 12.81
C GLY A 29 22.74 -2.87 12.50
N LEU A 30 23.15 -4.13 12.39
CA LEU A 30 22.26 -5.27 12.27
C LEU A 30 21.30 -5.27 13.45
N LEU A 31 20.05 -4.87 13.26
CA LEU A 31 19.02 -5.03 14.26
C LEU A 31 17.98 -6.03 13.77
N PHE A 32 17.90 -7.10 14.51
CA PHE A 32 16.81 -8.06 14.46
C PHE A 32 15.49 -7.31 14.65
N CYS A 33 14.58 -7.45 13.70
CA CYS A 33 13.20 -6.99 13.89
C CYS A 33 12.46 -8.03 14.75
N PRO A 34 12.07 -7.73 15.99
CA PRO A 34 11.35 -8.67 16.84
C PRO A 34 9.84 -8.76 16.52
N CYS A 35 9.43 -8.43 15.31
CA CYS A 35 8.01 -8.43 14.92
C CYS A 35 7.49 -9.82 14.51
N HIS A 36 8.00 -10.87 15.13
CA HIS A 36 7.47 -12.21 14.94
C HIS A 36 6.42 -12.50 16.00
N SER A 37 5.20 -12.79 15.55
CA SER A 37 4.28 -13.63 16.32
C SER A 37 5.04 -14.91 16.69
N PRO A 38 4.98 -15.40 17.93
CA PRO A 38 5.74 -16.57 18.38
C PRO A 38 5.45 -17.86 17.63
N ASN A 39 4.49 -17.85 16.72
CA ASN A 39 4.06 -19.03 15.94
C ASN A 39 4.35 -18.92 14.43
N ALA A 40 5.00 -17.88 13.96
CA ALA A 40 5.41 -17.78 12.55
C ALA A 40 6.92 -18.07 12.46
N THR A 41 7.27 -19.30 12.15
CA THR A 41 8.60 -19.65 11.63
C THR A 41 8.74 -19.05 10.22
N VAL A 42 8.96 -17.75 10.16
CA VAL A 42 9.37 -17.11 8.92
C VAL A 42 10.87 -17.33 8.80
N ASN A 43 11.28 -18.14 7.80
CA ASN A 43 12.66 -18.16 7.38
C ASN A 43 13.04 -16.75 6.97
N LEU A 44 13.89 -16.10 7.76
CA LEU A 44 14.41 -14.78 7.43
C LEU A 44 15.10 -14.86 6.06
N PRO A 45 14.92 -13.86 5.20
CA PRO A 45 15.72 -13.80 3.98
C PRO A 45 17.20 -13.80 4.35
N ASP A 46 18.02 -14.37 3.48
CA ASP A 46 19.48 -14.43 3.61
C ASP A 46 20.00 -13.09 4.16
N PRO A 47 20.74 -13.09 5.29
CA PRO A 47 21.32 -11.88 5.87
C PRO A 47 22.14 -11.04 4.87
N ARG A 48 22.61 -11.67 3.77
CA ARG A 48 23.32 -10.99 2.68
C ARG A 48 22.44 -10.05 1.85
N LEU A 49 21.11 -10.18 1.90
CA LEU A 49 20.16 -9.28 1.24
C LEU A 49 19.83 -8.04 2.08
N LEU A 50 20.32 -7.99 3.32
CA LEU A 50 20.15 -6.86 4.25
C LEU A 50 21.38 -5.94 4.26
N HIS A 51 22.10 -5.83 3.16
CA HIS A 51 23.41 -5.21 3.07
C HIS A 51 23.49 -3.69 3.31
N ASN A 52 22.39 -2.99 3.54
CA ASN A 52 22.41 -1.60 4.02
C ASN A 52 21.73 -1.55 5.39
N ALA A 53 22.49 -1.88 6.41
CA ALA A 53 22.01 -2.02 7.76
C ALA A 53 21.87 -0.66 8.46
N GLY A 54 20.76 0.05 8.18
CA GLY A 54 20.32 1.16 8.99
C GLY A 54 19.51 0.72 10.22
N GLU A 55 19.44 1.56 11.23
CA GLU A 55 18.59 1.36 12.40
C GLU A 55 17.13 1.21 11.97
N VAL A 56 16.41 0.22 12.47
CA VAL A 56 14.98 0.02 12.17
C VAL A 56 14.16 1.04 12.93
N LEU A 57 13.51 1.93 12.23
CA LEU A 57 12.73 3.03 12.78
C LEU A 57 11.26 2.66 12.98
N LEU A 58 10.74 1.78 12.16
CA LEU A 58 9.38 1.27 12.22
C LEU A 58 9.33 -0.15 11.69
N SER A 59 8.53 -0.99 12.35
CA SER A 59 8.06 -2.25 11.81
C SER A 59 6.55 -2.33 11.99
N GLU A 60 5.82 -2.45 10.88
CA GLU A 60 4.37 -2.41 10.85
C GLU A 60 3.80 -3.52 9.96
N PRO A 61 2.88 -4.39 10.47
CA PRO A 61 2.10 -5.27 9.63
C PRO A 61 1.12 -4.45 8.78
N CYS A 62 0.86 -4.90 7.56
CA CYS A 62 -0.08 -4.21 6.68
C CYS A 62 -1.49 -4.10 7.29
N ALA A 63 -2.19 -3.01 6.98
CA ALA A 63 -3.63 -2.92 7.20
C ALA A 63 -4.37 -3.78 6.17
N ALA A 64 -3.94 -3.72 4.91
CA ALA A 64 -4.35 -4.60 3.83
C ALA A 64 -3.19 -4.78 2.84
N ALA A 65 -3.09 -5.96 2.22
CA ALA A 65 -2.13 -6.28 1.18
C ALA A 65 -2.76 -7.18 0.12
N MET A 66 -2.39 -6.96 -1.14
CA MET A 66 -2.89 -7.74 -2.28
C MET A 66 -1.75 -8.02 -3.27
N VAL A 67 -1.67 -9.26 -3.74
CA VAL A 67 -0.79 -9.68 -4.83
C VAL A 67 -1.45 -9.38 -6.18
N TYR A 68 -0.68 -8.92 -7.15
CA TYR A 68 -1.16 -8.71 -8.50
C TYR A 68 -1.49 -10.04 -9.18
N ARG A 69 -2.54 -10.06 -10.01
CA ARG A 69 -2.97 -11.26 -10.73
C ARG A 69 -1.89 -11.82 -11.66
N ASN A 70 -1.10 -10.94 -12.23
CA ASN A 70 -0.01 -11.22 -13.16
C ASN A 70 1.38 -10.99 -12.54
N ALA A 71 1.50 -11.15 -11.23
CA ALA A 71 2.78 -11.00 -10.55
C ALA A 71 3.83 -11.97 -11.15
N ASP A 72 4.99 -11.45 -11.45
CA ASP A 72 6.15 -12.22 -11.91
C ASP A 72 7.38 -11.88 -11.04
N PRO A 73 7.86 -12.83 -10.25
CA PRO A 73 7.37 -14.21 -10.11
C PRO A 73 6.02 -14.29 -9.40
N PRO A 74 5.23 -15.37 -9.63
CA PRO A 74 3.98 -15.58 -8.91
C PRO A 74 4.25 -15.73 -7.41
N CYS A 75 3.44 -15.08 -6.59
CA CYS A 75 3.64 -15.01 -5.15
C CYS A 75 2.42 -15.53 -4.37
N CYS A 76 2.68 -16.02 -3.18
CA CYS A 76 1.65 -16.40 -2.23
C CYS A 76 0.83 -15.16 -1.81
N SER A 77 -0.49 -15.22 -1.99
CA SER A 77 -1.40 -14.12 -1.65
C SER A 77 -1.42 -13.75 -0.16
N PHE A 78 -0.88 -14.61 0.70
CA PHE A 78 -0.81 -14.35 2.13
C PHE A 78 0.56 -13.87 2.62
N CYS A 79 1.65 -14.60 2.28
CA CYS A 79 2.99 -14.31 2.84
C CYS A 79 3.98 -13.68 1.86
N LEU A 80 3.61 -13.51 0.58
CA LEU A 80 4.47 -13.02 -0.52
C LEU A 80 5.66 -13.94 -0.86
N GLY A 81 5.72 -15.16 -0.31
CA GLY A 81 6.71 -16.15 -0.73
C GLY A 81 6.51 -16.52 -2.19
N THR A 82 7.61 -16.62 -2.94
CA THR A 82 7.55 -17.00 -4.35
C THR A 82 6.98 -18.41 -4.51
N LEU A 83 6.05 -18.56 -5.43
CA LEU A 83 5.44 -19.84 -5.76
C LEU A 83 6.31 -20.53 -6.82
N LYS A 84 6.72 -21.75 -6.54
CA LYS A 84 7.35 -22.62 -7.55
C LYS A 84 6.27 -23.18 -8.46
N GLU A 85 6.60 -23.48 -9.71
CA GLU A 85 5.64 -23.87 -10.76
C GLU A 85 4.64 -24.96 -10.36
N ASP A 86 5.01 -25.86 -9.46
CA ASP A 86 4.18 -27.00 -9.03
C ASP A 86 3.14 -26.69 -7.91
N PRO A 87 3.38 -25.78 -6.93
CA PRO A 87 2.39 -25.44 -5.91
C PRO A 87 1.25 -24.54 -6.39
N VAL A 88 1.39 -23.81 -7.48
CA VAL A 88 0.38 -22.83 -7.96
C VAL A 88 -0.98 -23.49 -8.20
N GLN A 89 -1.01 -24.75 -8.61
CA GLN A 89 -2.26 -25.49 -8.80
C GLN A 89 -2.79 -26.11 -7.52
N LYS A 90 -1.92 -26.47 -6.57
CA LYS A 90 -2.29 -27.28 -5.38
C LYS A 90 -2.99 -26.46 -4.29
N PHE A 91 -2.62 -25.19 -4.11
CA PHE A 91 -3.19 -24.33 -3.07
C PHE A 91 -3.85 -23.07 -3.67
N ARG A 92 -4.52 -23.25 -4.79
CA ARG A 92 -5.35 -22.21 -5.39
C ARG A 92 -6.71 -22.21 -4.71
N CYS A 93 -7.29 -21.02 -4.49
CA CYS A 93 -8.65 -20.92 -3.93
C CYS A 93 -9.66 -21.60 -4.88
N ASP A 94 -10.42 -22.56 -4.35
CA ASP A 94 -11.41 -23.33 -5.12
C ASP A 94 -12.63 -22.49 -5.55
N GLY A 95 -12.96 -21.44 -4.80
CA GLY A 95 -14.03 -20.50 -5.14
C GLY A 95 -13.59 -19.55 -6.25
N CYS A 96 -12.98 -18.42 -5.92
CA CYS A 96 -12.68 -17.35 -6.88
C CYS A 96 -11.60 -17.70 -7.92
N LYS A 97 -10.82 -18.77 -7.75
CA LYS A 97 -9.70 -19.16 -8.64
C LYS A 97 -8.62 -18.11 -8.85
N MET A 98 -8.61 -17.04 -8.05
CA MET A 98 -7.65 -15.94 -8.19
C MET A 98 -6.49 -16.02 -7.22
N GLU A 99 -6.81 -16.31 -5.95
CA GLU A 99 -5.82 -16.33 -4.87
C GLU A 99 -5.05 -17.64 -4.87
N CYS A 100 -3.72 -17.54 -4.77
CA CYS A 100 -2.80 -18.68 -4.73
C CYS A 100 -1.94 -18.62 -3.48
N TYR A 101 -1.67 -19.78 -2.89
CA TYR A 101 -0.95 -19.88 -1.62
C TYR A 101 0.18 -20.89 -1.69
N CYS A 102 1.25 -20.68 -0.92
CA CYS A 102 2.39 -21.58 -0.88
C CYS A 102 2.13 -22.84 -0.04
N SER A 103 1.08 -22.82 0.80
CA SER A 103 0.73 -23.93 1.69
C SER A 103 -0.74 -23.88 2.11
N ALA A 104 -1.26 -25.00 2.61
CA ALA A 104 -2.57 -25.05 3.25
C ALA A 104 -2.66 -24.08 4.44
N ALA A 105 -1.60 -23.95 5.23
CA ALA A 105 -1.58 -23.03 6.37
C ALA A 105 -1.77 -21.56 5.94
N CYS A 106 -1.13 -21.12 4.86
CA CYS A 106 -1.33 -19.77 4.30
C CYS A 106 -2.77 -19.59 3.77
N MET A 107 -3.33 -20.59 3.12
CA MET A 107 -4.70 -20.57 2.63
C MET A 107 -5.72 -20.50 3.78
N ASP A 108 -5.54 -21.31 4.81
CA ASP A 108 -6.43 -21.35 5.98
C ASP A 108 -6.36 -20.04 6.78
N GLU A 109 -5.17 -19.45 6.91
CA GLU A 109 -5.01 -18.17 7.59
C GLU A 109 -5.63 -17.02 6.79
N ALA A 110 -5.48 -17.01 5.47
CA ALA A 110 -6.15 -16.03 4.60
C ALA A 110 -7.68 -16.14 4.73
N ARG A 111 -8.23 -17.36 4.70
CA ARG A 111 -9.67 -17.61 4.88
C ARG A 111 -10.18 -17.13 6.23
N ARG A 112 -9.44 -17.36 7.30
CA ARG A 112 -9.79 -16.87 8.64
C ARG A 112 -9.68 -15.36 8.78
N SER A 113 -8.67 -14.75 8.15
CA SER A 113 -8.35 -13.34 8.36
C SER A 113 -9.08 -12.38 7.44
N TYR A 114 -9.31 -12.71 6.16
CA TYR A 114 -9.96 -11.81 5.20
C TYR A 114 -10.63 -12.47 3.99
N HIS A 115 -10.14 -13.61 3.52
CA HIS A 115 -10.63 -14.24 2.29
C HIS A 115 -11.73 -15.27 2.59
N SER A 116 -12.80 -14.82 3.26
CA SER A 116 -13.91 -15.71 3.64
C SER A 116 -14.72 -16.15 2.42
N SER A 117 -15.29 -17.36 2.51
CA SER A 117 -16.14 -17.95 1.46
C SER A 117 -17.49 -17.24 1.28
N GLU A 118 -17.90 -16.43 2.24
CA GLU A 118 -19.16 -15.67 2.21
C GLU A 118 -18.92 -14.16 1.96
N GLY A 119 -17.67 -13.74 1.86
CA GLY A 119 -17.28 -12.34 1.71
C GLY A 119 -16.39 -12.13 0.49
N GLU A 120 -15.11 -11.81 0.70
CA GLU A 120 -14.19 -11.44 -0.37
C GLU A 120 -14.09 -12.50 -1.47
N CYS A 121 -14.08 -13.78 -1.12
CA CYS A 121 -13.95 -14.85 -2.11
C CYS A 121 -15.12 -14.83 -3.11
N VAL A 122 -16.35 -14.71 -2.62
CA VAL A 122 -17.56 -14.63 -3.48
C VAL A 122 -17.57 -13.35 -4.30
N ALA A 123 -17.17 -12.20 -3.70
CA ALA A 123 -17.07 -10.96 -4.45
C ALA A 123 -16.01 -11.02 -5.57
N PHE A 124 -14.91 -11.74 -5.35
CA PHE A 124 -13.91 -11.97 -6.39
C PHE A 124 -14.42 -12.90 -7.49
N GLU A 125 -15.18 -13.95 -7.14
CA GLU A 125 -15.83 -14.83 -8.10
C GLU A 125 -16.85 -14.08 -8.95
N ALA A 126 -17.73 -13.30 -8.34
CA ALA A 126 -18.70 -12.45 -9.04
C ALA A 126 -18.03 -11.41 -9.96
N GLY A 127 -16.93 -10.81 -9.49
CA GLY A 127 -16.14 -9.88 -10.29
C GLY A 127 -15.52 -10.53 -11.54
N MET A 128 -15.02 -11.76 -11.42
CA MET A 128 -14.49 -12.53 -12.54
C MET A 128 -15.58 -12.92 -13.54
N GLU A 129 -16.75 -13.29 -13.06
CA GLU A 129 -17.90 -13.59 -13.91
C GLU A 129 -18.39 -12.35 -14.67
N ALA A 130 -18.45 -11.20 -13.97
CA ALA A 130 -18.78 -9.92 -14.60
C ALA A 130 -17.74 -9.53 -15.65
N GLU A 131 -16.44 -9.74 -15.42
CA GLU A 131 -15.37 -9.52 -16.39
C GLU A 131 -15.60 -10.37 -17.66
N ALA A 132 -15.90 -11.64 -17.50
CA ALA A 132 -16.10 -12.56 -18.60
C ALA A 132 -17.36 -12.26 -19.43
N THR A 133 -18.43 -11.75 -18.81
CA THR A 133 -19.74 -11.57 -19.44
C THR A 133 -20.01 -10.17 -19.95
N THR A 134 -19.46 -9.13 -19.30
CA THR A 134 -19.78 -7.73 -19.58
C THR A 134 -18.60 -6.90 -20.08
N GLY A 135 -17.38 -7.46 -20.06
CA GLY A 135 -16.15 -6.71 -20.30
C GLY A 135 -15.78 -5.75 -19.17
N PHE A 136 -16.37 -5.92 -18.00
CA PHE A 136 -15.99 -5.19 -16.79
C PHE A 136 -14.57 -5.60 -16.36
N GLU A 137 -13.64 -4.67 -16.29
CA GLU A 137 -12.24 -4.95 -15.94
C GLU A 137 -12.11 -5.19 -14.41
N PHE A 138 -12.51 -6.37 -13.94
CA PHE A 138 -12.31 -6.77 -12.55
C PHE A 138 -10.86 -7.11 -12.22
N GLY A 139 -10.12 -7.60 -13.21
CA GLY A 139 -8.67 -7.80 -13.09
C GLY A 139 -7.90 -6.54 -12.71
N ASP A 140 -8.53 -5.36 -12.87
CA ASP A 140 -7.94 -4.08 -12.49
C ASP A 140 -7.76 -3.98 -10.96
N VAL A 141 -6.57 -3.52 -10.60
CA VAL A 141 -6.08 -3.39 -9.22
C VAL A 141 -7.03 -2.59 -8.31
N PRO A 142 -7.61 -1.44 -8.73
CA PRO A 142 -8.36 -0.59 -7.83
C PRO A 142 -9.57 -1.25 -7.15
N THR A 143 -10.44 -1.92 -7.92
CA THR A 143 -11.64 -2.56 -7.37
C THR A 143 -11.29 -3.72 -6.44
N ARG A 144 -10.37 -4.61 -6.87
CA ARG A 144 -9.90 -5.73 -6.08
C ARG A 144 -9.21 -5.28 -4.79
N PHE A 145 -8.38 -4.25 -4.88
CA PHE A 145 -7.67 -3.76 -3.72
C PHE A 145 -8.61 -3.07 -2.72
N LEU A 146 -9.64 -2.36 -3.19
CA LEU A 146 -10.63 -1.78 -2.30
C LEU A 146 -11.45 -2.86 -1.58
N LEU A 147 -11.85 -3.93 -2.27
CA LEU A 147 -12.46 -5.12 -1.64
C LEU A 147 -11.52 -5.73 -0.59
N ARG A 148 -10.24 -5.90 -0.90
CA ARG A 148 -9.24 -6.39 0.06
C ARG A 148 -9.10 -5.47 1.27
N VAL A 149 -9.12 -4.16 1.10
CA VAL A 149 -9.05 -3.20 2.21
C VAL A 149 -10.27 -3.34 3.13
N VAL A 150 -11.48 -3.43 2.59
CA VAL A 150 -12.69 -3.58 3.41
C VAL A 150 -12.76 -4.95 4.09
N SER A 151 -12.23 -6.00 3.48
CA SER A 151 -12.16 -7.34 4.07
C SER A 151 -11.09 -7.44 5.15
N GLN A 152 -9.86 -7.06 4.83
CA GLN A 152 -8.70 -7.28 5.70
C GLN A 152 -8.59 -6.25 6.82
N ALA A 153 -8.85 -4.99 6.54
CA ALA A 153 -8.83 -3.93 7.53
C ALA A 153 -10.19 -3.75 8.22
N GLY A 154 -11.29 -3.89 7.48
CA GLY A 154 -12.66 -3.69 7.96
C GLY A 154 -13.32 -4.93 8.58
N GLY A 155 -12.74 -6.13 8.36
CA GLY A 155 -13.31 -7.37 8.88
C GLY A 155 -14.59 -7.81 8.15
N TRP A 156 -14.85 -7.27 6.95
CA TRP A 156 -15.97 -7.72 6.14
C TRP A 156 -15.83 -9.20 5.79
N ARG A 157 -16.85 -10.02 6.17
CA ARG A 157 -16.83 -11.47 6.02
C ARG A 157 -17.97 -12.00 5.17
N ALA A 158 -19.09 -11.29 5.18
CA ALA A 158 -20.32 -11.65 4.50
C ALA A 158 -21.21 -10.42 4.34
N PRO A 159 -22.21 -10.47 3.43
CA PRO A 159 -23.22 -9.42 3.32
C PRO A 159 -23.90 -9.16 4.67
N GLY A 160 -24.08 -7.88 5.01
CA GLY A 160 -24.66 -7.49 6.30
C GLY A 160 -23.71 -7.55 7.50
N CYS A 161 -22.47 -8.03 7.33
CA CYS A 161 -21.45 -7.96 8.37
C CYS A 161 -20.98 -6.50 8.58
N ALA A 162 -20.82 -6.11 9.84
CA ALA A 162 -20.29 -4.79 10.17
C ALA A 162 -18.84 -4.64 9.69
N MET A 163 -18.52 -3.46 9.17
CA MET A 163 -17.16 -3.09 8.76
C MET A 163 -16.64 -1.99 9.68
N ASP A 164 -16.40 -2.36 10.92
CA ASP A 164 -16.00 -1.46 12.01
C ASP A 164 -14.67 -1.84 12.66
N GLY A 165 -13.88 -2.64 11.94
CA GLY A 165 -12.59 -3.08 12.45
C GLY A 165 -11.66 -1.90 12.78
N PRO A 166 -10.96 -1.93 13.93
CA PRO A 166 -10.09 -0.82 14.38
C PRO A 166 -8.96 -0.49 13.40
N LYS A 167 -8.62 -1.41 12.52
CA LYS A 167 -7.66 -1.14 11.43
C LYS A 167 -8.27 -0.25 10.36
N LEU A 168 -9.54 -0.47 9.99
CA LEU A 168 -10.21 0.33 8.98
C LEU A 168 -10.41 1.78 9.43
N GLU A 169 -10.76 2.01 10.70
CA GLU A 169 -10.85 3.34 11.27
C GLU A 169 -9.53 4.11 11.11
N ARG A 170 -8.40 3.42 11.32
CA ARG A 170 -7.09 4.02 11.07
C ARG A 170 -6.82 4.28 9.58
N VAL A 171 -7.22 3.37 8.68
CA VAL A 171 -7.10 3.61 7.23
C VAL A 171 -7.94 4.81 6.80
N ARG A 172 -9.13 5.02 7.38
CA ARG A 172 -9.98 6.20 7.14
C ARG A 172 -9.32 7.51 7.53
N THR A 173 -8.36 7.51 8.48
CA THR A 173 -7.62 8.72 8.88
C THR A 173 -6.51 9.09 7.90
N LEU A 174 -6.17 8.24 6.93
CA LEU A 174 -5.15 8.54 5.94
C LEU A 174 -5.53 9.76 5.10
N ARG A 175 -4.51 10.52 4.71
CA ARG A 175 -4.69 11.67 3.83
C ARG A 175 -5.31 11.21 2.51
N ALA A 176 -6.37 11.88 2.10
CA ALA A 176 -7.07 11.59 0.88
C ALA A 176 -7.21 12.87 0.05
N HIS A 177 -6.85 12.81 -1.23
CA HIS A 177 -7.10 13.88 -2.18
C HIS A 177 -8.32 13.50 -3.01
N VAL A 178 -9.49 13.85 -2.51
CA VAL A 178 -10.76 13.61 -3.23
C VAL A 178 -10.86 14.65 -4.34
N PRO A 179 -10.97 14.24 -5.61
CA PRO A 179 -11.11 15.18 -6.71
C PRO A 179 -12.42 15.98 -6.61
N GLU A 180 -12.43 17.15 -7.20
CA GLU A 180 -13.63 17.98 -7.30
C GLU A 180 -14.79 17.21 -7.96
N PRO A 181 -16.02 17.34 -7.44
CA PRO A 181 -17.21 16.73 -8.02
C PRO A 181 -17.35 17.03 -9.51
N ASN A 182 -17.82 16.04 -10.28
CA ASN A 182 -18.04 16.14 -11.73
C ASN A 182 -16.77 16.22 -12.60
N THR A 183 -15.57 16.09 -12.03
CA THR A 183 -14.35 15.87 -12.82
C THR A 183 -14.31 14.44 -13.36
N GLU A 184 -13.54 14.20 -14.41
CA GLU A 184 -13.33 12.85 -14.96
C GLU A 184 -12.72 11.91 -13.92
N GLU A 185 -11.72 12.38 -13.18
CA GLU A 185 -11.08 11.62 -12.10
C GLU A 185 -12.08 11.25 -11.00
N HIS A 186 -12.95 12.20 -10.57
CA HIS A 186 -14.01 11.93 -9.60
C HIS A 186 -14.99 10.86 -10.11
N ARG A 187 -15.46 10.98 -11.37
CA ARG A 187 -16.38 10.00 -11.96
C ARG A 187 -15.77 8.60 -12.05
N ARG A 188 -14.48 8.50 -12.39
CA ARG A 188 -13.74 7.24 -12.43
C ARG A 188 -13.67 6.59 -11.04
N LEU A 189 -13.26 7.33 -10.02
CA LEU A 189 -13.17 6.81 -8.65
C LEU A 189 -14.53 6.45 -8.06
N ALA A 190 -15.55 7.26 -8.31
CA ALA A 190 -16.93 6.94 -7.93
C ALA A 190 -17.45 5.68 -8.66
N GLY A 191 -17.04 5.46 -9.90
CA GLY A 191 -17.32 4.23 -10.65
C GLY A 191 -16.73 2.99 -9.98
N ILE A 192 -15.46 3.04 -9.58
CA ILE A 192 -14.80 1.98 -8.82
C ILE A 192 -15.56 1.68 -7.52
N SER A 193 -15.93 2.73 -6.79
CA SER A 193 -16.67 2.60 -5.53
C SER A 193 -18.05 1.95 -5.71
N ARG A 194 -18.80 2.34 -6.76
CA ARG A 194 -20.09 1.71 -7.12
C ARG A 194 -19.92 0.24 -7.47
N ASN A 195 -18.91 -0.10 -8.26
CA ASN A 195 -18.63 -1.48 -8.63
C ASN A 195 -18.26 -2.32 -7.40
N THR A 196 -17.44 -1.77 -6.49
CA THR A 196 -17.11 -2.42 -5.22
C THR A 196 -18.35 -2.68 -4.40
N LEU A 197 -19.24 -1.69 -4.23
CA LEU A 197 -20.52 -1.84 -3.52
C LEU A 197 -21.40 -2.92 -4.15
N ARG A 198 -21.51 -2.93 -5.48
CA ARG A 198 -22.29 -3.94 -6.20
C ARG A 198 -21.76 -5.35 -5.91
N LEU A 199 -20.45 -5.57 -6.03
CA LEU A 199 -19.83 -6.87 -5.74
C LEU A 199 -19.98 -7.30 -4.28
N MET A 200 -20.01 -6.35 -3.35
CA MET A 200 -20.30 -6.64 -1.93
C MET A 200 -21.78 -7.01 -1.69
N ASP A 201 -22.69 -6.47 -2.49
CA ASP A 201 -24.13 -6.74 -2.40
C ASP A 201 -24.52 -8.02 -3.17
N GLU A 202 -23.88 -8.28 -4.33
CA GLU A 202 -24.17 -9.43 -5.21
C GLU A 202 -23.60 -10.76 -4.66
N SER A 203 -22.77 -10.72 -3.63
CA SER A 203 -22.32 -11.92 -2.92
C SER A 203 -23.42 -12.58 -2.08
N VAL A 204 -24.71 -12.25 -2.33
CA VAL A 204 -25.89 -12.83 -1.69
C VAL A 204 -26.61 -13.75 -2.65
N GLU A 205 -26.74 -15.02 -2.27
CA GLU A 205 -27.58 -16.00 -2.97
C GLU A 205 -29.06 -15.55 -3.02
N ASP A 206 -29.73 -15.87 -4.16
CA ASP A 206 -31.17 -15.80 -4.35
C ASP A 206 -31.87 -14.43 -4.31
N GLY A 207 -31.39 -13.45 -5.08
CA GLY A 207 -32.28 -12.36 -5.52
C GLY A 207 -32.92 -11.51 -4.41
N VAL A 208 -32.61 -11.77 -3.16
CA VAL A 208 -33.02 -10.96 -2.03
C VAL A 208 -31.93 -9.92 -1.80
N ARG A 209 -32.11 -8.78 -2.42
CA ARG A 209 -31.44 -7.56 -1.96
C ARG A 209 -31.72 -7.41 -0.48
N LEU A 210 -30.77 -7.74 0.37
CA LEU A 210 -30.82 -7.34 1.76
C LEU A 210 -30.69 -5.83 1.87
N VAL A 211 -31.77 -5.15 1.51
CA VAL A 211 -32.03 -3.73 1.75
C VAL A 211 -32.47 -3.58 3.23
N GLY A 212 -31.76 -4.20 4.12
CA GLY A 212 -32.13 -4.19 5.51
C GLY A 212 -30.94 -4.46 6.41
N ILE A 213 -30.00 -3.52 6.47
CA ILE A 213 -29.02 -3.54 7.53
C ILE A 213 -29.66 -2.93 8.75
N SER A 214 -30.10 -3.77 9.66
CA SER A 214 -30.38 -3.37 11.02
C SER A 214 -29.05 -3.05 11.70
N GLY A 215 -28.68 -1.78 11.84
CA GLY A 215 -27.65 -1.29 12.76
C GLY A 215 -26.24 -1.13 12.23
N GLY A 216 -25.93 -1.42 10.97
CA GLY A 216 -24.63 -1.15 10.38
C GLY A 216 -24.69 0.04 9.43
N GLU A 217 -23.78 1.01 9.57
CA GLU A 217 -23.64 2.09 8.61
C GLU A 217 -23.30 1.51 7.24
N ARG A 218 -24.15 1.71 6.25
CA ARG A 218 -23.84 1.41 4.85
C ARG A 218 -22.66 2.27 4.44
N TYR A 219 -21.65 1.65 3.81
CA TYR A 219 -20.69 2.44 3.04
C TYR A 219 -21.47 3.17 1.93
N ARG A 220 -21.45 4.47 2.01
CA ARG A 220 -21.94 5.30 0.92
C ARG A 220 -20.88 5.33 -0.16
N GLU A 221 -21.29 5.49 -1.41
CA GLU A 221 -20.34 5.67 -2.54
C GLU A 221 -19.27 6.71 -2.21
N ALA A 222 -19.67 7.84 -1.60
CA ALA A 222 -18.76 8.91 -1.20
C ALA A 222 -17.71 8.46 -0.16
N GLU A 223 -18.08 7.60 0.77
CA GLU A 223 -17.14 7.07 1.79
C GLU A 223 -16.14 6.11 1.19
N LEU A 224 -16.58 5.21 0.30
CA LEU A 224 -15.66 4.32 -0.43
C LEU A 224 -14.78 5.12 -1.38
N THR A 225 -15.30 6.16 -2.04
CA THR A 225 -14.51 7.04 -2.90
C THR A 225 -13.41 7.75 -2.08
N ARG A 226 -13.76 8.27 -0.91
CA ARG A 226 -12.76 8.86 0.00
C ARG A 226 -11.74 7.82 0.48
N LEU A 227 -12.19 6.62 0.86
CA LEU A 227 -11.30 5.52 1.26
C LEU A 227 -10.34 5.16 0.12
N MET A 228 -10.85 5.06 -1.10
CA MET A 228 -10.06 4.79 -2.30
C MET A 228 -9.00 5.88 -2.54
N CYS A 229 -9.38 7.16 -2.41
CA CYS A 229 -8.44 8.27 -2.51
C CYS A 229 -7.34 8.19 -1.44
N GLY A 230 -7.71 7.85 -0.20
CA GLY A 230 -6.76 7.65 0.89
C GLY A 230 -5.81 6.48 0.62
N VAL A 231 -6.35 5.37 0.13
CA VAL A 231 -5.55 4.19 -0.25
C VAL A 231 -4.59 4.53 -1.39
N ASN A 232 -5.04 5.21 -2.44
CA ASN A 232 -4.20 5.59 -3.59
C ASN A 232 -3.01 6.47 -3.20
N CYS A 233 -3.20 7.39 -2.25
CA CYS A 233 -2.13 8.29 -1.80
C CYS A 233 -1.16 7.64 -0.80
N ASN A 234 -1.53 6.51 -0.19
CA ASN A 234 -0.79 5.91 0.92
C ASN A 234 -0.44 4.44 0.68
N SER A 235 -0.63 3.95 -0.53
CA SER A 235 -0.26 2.57 -0.86
C SER A 235 1.24 2.44 -1.15
N HIS A 236 1.77 1.29 -0.79
CA HIS A 236 3.17 0.92 -0.98
C HIS A 236 3.26 -0.28 -1.91
N THR A 237 4.20 -0.22 -2.82
CA THR A 237 4.54 -1.34 -3.70
C THR A 237 5.15 -2.48 -2.89
N LEU A 238 4.73 -3.70 -3.17
CA LEU A 238 5.30 -4.91 -2.61
C LEU A 238 6.17 -5.62 -3.64
N TYR A 239 7.27 -6.16 -3.15
CA TYR A 239 8.21 -6.99 -3.91
C TYR A 239 8.23 -8.42 -3.34
N ALA A 240 8.59 -9.40 -4.17
CA ALA A 240 8.71 -10.78 -3.73
C ALA A 240 9.61 -10.91 -2.49
N HIS A 241 9.25 -11.80 -1.58
CA HIS A 241 9.95 -11.94 -0.29
C HIS A 241 11.44 -12.28 -0.46
N ASP A 242 11.77 -13.12 -1.42
CA ASP A 242 13.13 -13.54 -1.74
C ASP A 242 13.89 -12.57 -2.65
N ARG A 243 13.23 -11.47 -3.05
CA ARG A 243 13.76 -10.48 -4.00
C ARG A 243 14.35 -11.10 -5.27
N SER A 244 13.80 -12.22 -5.71
CA SER A 244 14.16 -12.89 -6.96
C SER A 244 13.90 -12.01 -8.19
N SER A 245 13.04 -10.99 -8.03
CA SER A 245 12.73 -9.98 -9.04
C SER A 245 12.67 -8.58 -8.40
N LEU A 246 12.99 -7.55 -9.17
CA LEU A 246 12.76 -6.14 -8.84
C LEU A 246 11.40 -5.65 -9.34
N GLU A 247 10.63 -6.53 -9.98
CA GLU A 247 9.29 -6.19 -10.45
C GLU A 247 8.30 -6.18 -9.29
N PRO A 248 7.36 -5.23 -9.30
CA PRO A 248 6.28 -5.17 -8.31
C PRO A 248 5.38 -6.41 -8.38
N VAL A 249 5.19 -7.09 -7.25
CA VAL A 249 4.31 -8.26 -7.16
C VAL A 249 2.99 -7.96 -6.47
N GLY A 250 2.82 -6.77 -5.91
CA GLY A 250 1.60 -6.42 -5.20
C GLY A 250 1.61 -5.01 -4.63
N ILE A 251 0.61 -4.73 -3.81
CA ILE A 251 0.35 -3.44 -3.19
C ILE A 251 -0.15 -3.64 -1.75
N ALA A 252 0.20 -2.73 -0.84
CA ALA A 252 -0.25 -2.75 0.54
C ALA A 252 -0.48 -1.34 1.11
N VAL A 253 -1.23 -1.26 2.21
CA VAL A 253 -1.43 -0.03 2.99
C VAL A 253 -0.86 -0.21 4.40
N TYR A 254 -0.10 0.80 4.83
CA TYR A 254 0.50 0.89 6.15
C TYR A 254 0.15 2.24 6.79
N VAL A 255 -0.57 2.19 7.89
CA VAL A 255 -1.13 3.42 8.50
C VAL A 255 -0.04 4.29 9.15
N GLN A 256 0.92 3.66 9.82
CA GLN A 256 2.03 4.38 10.45
C GLN A 256 3.12 4.72 9.44
N GLY A 257 3.41 3.81 8.50
CA GLY A 257 4.33 4.06 7.39
C GLY A 257 3.97 5.30 6.56
N SER A 258 2.66 5.60 6.48
CA SER A 258 2.16 6.80 5.80
C SER A 258 2.43 8.12 6.54
N ALA A 259 3.05 8.09 7.72
CA ALA A 259 3.45 9.31 8.43
C ALA A 259 4.81 9.87 7.99
N PHE A 260 5.63 9.06 7.29
CA PHE A 260 6.91 9.53 6.77
C PHE A 260 6.72 10.39 5.52
N ASN A 261 7.18 11.63 5.57
CA ASN A 261 7.11 12.54 4.44
C ASN A 261 8.20 12.27 3.38
N HIS A 262 8.00 12.86 2.21
CA HIS A 262 8.90 12.69 1.08
C HIS A 262 10.11 13.64 1.11
N SER A 263 11.26 13.11 0.73
CA SER A 263 12.41 13.89 0.24
C SER A 263 13.10 13.15 -0.91
N CYS A 264 13.59 13.89 -1.92
CA CYS A 264 14.43 13.32 -2.97
C CYS A 264 15.87 13.01 -2.50
N VAL A 265 16.20 13.41 -1.26
CA VAL A 265 17.42 13.03 -0.51
C VAL A 265 16.96 12.47 0.82
N PRO A 266 16.41 11.24 0.83
CA PRO A 266 15.77 10.68 2.01
C PRO A 266 16.79 10.35 3.10
N SER A 267 16.34 10.39 4.36
CA SER A 267 17.11 9.92 5.50
C SER A 267 16.82 8.46 5.88
N ALA A 268 15.74 7.90 5.31
CA ALA A 268 15.32 6.52 5.54
C ALA A 268 14.76 5.88 4.25
N GLU A 269 14.64 4.58 4.25
CA GLU A 269 14.03 3.81 3.17
C GLU A 269 12.95 2.86 3.67
N PHE A 270 12.01 2.54 2.78
CA PHE A 270 11.03 1.47 2.98
C PHE A 270 11.55 0.16 2.41
N CYS A 271 11.30 -0.94 3.12
CA CYS A 271 11.36 -2.28 2.56
C CYS A 271 10.20 -3.11 3.10
N ASN A 272 9.73 -4.08 2.33
CA ASN A 272 8.80 -5.08 2.84
C ASN A 272 9.53 -6.36 3.22
N VAL A 273 9.10 -6.97 4.33
CA VAL A 273 9.48 -8.32 4.76
C VAL A 273 8.18 -9.13 4.83
N GLY A 274 7.94 -9.96 3.82
CA GLY A 274 6.59 -10.46 3.56
C GLY A 274 5.63 -9.27 3.38
N THR A 275 4.49 -9.31 4.05
CA THR A 275 3.49 -8.21 4.03
C THR A 275 3.74 -7.12 5.08
N SER A 276 4.83 -7.18 5.85
CA SER A 276 5.18 -6.14 6.83
C SER A 276 6.07 -5.08 6.22
N LEU A 277 5.83 -3.81 6.56
CA LEU A 277 6.71 -2.70 6.26
C LEU A 277 7.81 -2.60 7.30
N VAL A 278 9.02 -2.37 6.84
CA VAL A 278 10.18 -2.03 7.67
C VAL A 278 10.76 -0.73 7.15
N VAL A 279 10.95 0.25 8.01
CA VAL A 279 11.62 1.52 7.69
C VAL A 279 13.00 1.50 8.34
N ARG A 280 14.04 1.82 7.57
CA ARG A 280 15.44 1.85 8.02
C ARG A 280 16.09 3.19 7.75
N SER A 281 16.96 3.64 8.66
CA SER A 281 17.78 4.83 8.41
C SER A 281 18.85 4.55 7.35
N LEU A 282 19.02 5.47 6.41
CA LEU A 282 20.06 5.42 5.36
C LEU A 282 21.34 6.15 5.79
N ARG A 283 21.20 7.11 6.69
CA ARG A 283 22.28 7.95 7.19
C ARG A 283 22.03 8.32 8.65
N ARG A 284 23.02 8.93 9.28
CA ARG A 284 22.80 9.55 10.59
C ARG A 284 21.69 10.58 10.51
N VAL A 285 20.74 10.51 11.43
CA VAL A 285 19.66 11.48 11.64
C VAL A 285 19.85 12.11 13.01
N ARG A 286 19.87 13.43 13.08
CA ARG A 286 20.09 14.15 14.32
C ARG A 286 18.79 14.28 15.11
N ALA A 287 18.90 14.43 16.42
CA ALA A 287 17.75 14.77 17.26
C ALA A 287 17.04 16.03 16.73
N GLY A 288 15.72 15.99 16.63
CA GLY A 288 14.89 17.07 16.06
C GLY A 288 14.85 17.11 14.52
N GLU A 289 15.58 16.23 13.83
CA GLU A 289 15.54 16.15 12.37
C GLU A 289 14.34 15.32 11.92
N GLU A 290 13.63 15.80 10.89
CA GLU A 290 12.55 15.03 10.24
C GLU A 290 13.13 13.83 9.51
N ILE A 291 12.52 12.66 9.73
CA ILE A 291 12.87 11.42 9.04
C ILE A 291 12.02 11.33 7.79
N THR A 292 12.68 11.34 6.64
CA THR A 292 12.02 11.34 5.33
C THR A 292 12.38 10.10 4.53
N VAL A 293 11.46 9.71 3.64
CA VAL A 293 11.63 8.62 2.68
C VAL A 293 11.43 9.14 1.26
N SER A 294 11.74 8.36 0.24
CA SER A 294 11.39 8.73 -1.13
C SER A 294 10.12 8.00 -1.59
N TYR A 295 9.15 8.77 -2.13
CA TYR A 295 7.93 8.24 -2.72
C TYR A 295 8.10 7.86 -4.20
N VAL A 296 9.19 8.31 -4.80
CA VAL A 296 9.51 8.08 -6.21
C VAL A 296 10.96 7.63 -6.35
N PRO A 297 11.34 6.92 -7.42
CA PRO A 297 12.74 6.57 -7.67
C PRO A 297 13.64 7.81 -7.69
N THR A 298 14.68 7.81 -6.86
CA THR A 298 15.62 8.93 -6.77
C THR A 298 16.50 9.09 -8.01
N THR A 299 16.50 8.11 -8.91
CA THR A 299 17.21 8.14 -10.20
C THR A 299 16.48 8.95 -11.27
N MET A 300 15.21 9.29 -11.07
CA MET A 300 14.41 10.11 -11.98
C MET A 300 14.95 11.55 -12.06
N THR A 301 14.74 12.21 -13.20
CA THR A 301 14.99 13.64 -13.38
C THR A 301 14.08 14.48 -12.48
N LEU A 302 14.41 15.76 -12.29
CA LEU A 302 13.60 16.71 -11.52
C LEU A 302 12.16 16.78 -12.04
N GLU A 303 12.00 16.87 -13.35
CA GLU A 303 10.70 16.99 -14.00
C GLU A 303 9.84 15.72 -13.80
N GLU A 304 10.44 14.54 -13.98
CA GLU A 304 9.76 13.27 -13.76
C GLU A 304 9.31 13.12 -12.31
N ARG A 305 10.19 13.43 -11.35
CA ARG A 305 9.85 13.36 -9.91
C ARG A 305 8.69 14.31 -9.58
N ARG A 306 8.73 15.56 -10.05
CA ARG A 306 7.65 16.54 -9.84
C ARG A 306 6.35 16.06 -10.44
N ARG A 307 6.36 15.59 -11.69
CA ARG A 307 5.17 15.05 -12.37
C ARG A 307 4.54 13.89 -11.58
N CYS A 308 5.34 12.94 -11.10
CA CYS A 308 4.84 11.83 -10.29
C CYS A 308 4.26 12.31 -8.94
N LEU A 309 4.97 13.21 -8.24
CA LEU A 309 4.53 13.71 -6.94
C LEU A 309 3.26 14.56 -7.04
N GLU A 310 3.15 15.42 -8.04
CA GLU A 310 1.95 16.21 -8.30
C GLU A 310 0.77 15.35 -8.75
N GLY A 311 1.04 14.37 -9.62
CA GLY A 311 0.00 13.46 -10.13
C GLY A 311 -0.62 12.61 -9.04
N GLN A 312 0.20 11.93 -8.24
CA GLN A 312 -0.25 10.95 -7.26
C GLN A 312 -0.48 11.54 -5.86
N PHE A 313 0.44 12.40 -5.40
CA PHE A 313 0.45 12.89 -4.02
C PHE A 313 0.00 14.35 -3.88
N LYS A 314 -0.25 15.03 -5.01
CA LYS A 314 -0.79 16.41 -5.09
C LYS A 314 0.07 17.46 -4.38
N PHE A 315 1.41 17.34 -4.47
CA PHE A 315 2.35 18.36 -3.99
C PHE A 315 3.58 18.45 -4.88
N SER A 316 4.23 19.63 -4.88
CA SER A 316 5.52 19.87 -5.53
C SER A 316 6.64 19.83 -4.49
N CYS A 317 7.66 19.00 -4.72
CA CYS A 317 8.75 18.82 -3.76
C CYS A 317 9.71 20.01 -3.79
N VAL A 318 10.01 20.57 -2.62
CA VAL A 318 10.94 21.67 -2.39
C VAL A 318 12.15 21.26 -1.54
N CYS A 319 12.51 19.98 -1.51
CA CYS A 319 13.70 19.53 -0.80
C CYS A 319 14.99 20.16 -1.37
N ALA A 320 16.07 20.11 -0.61
CA ALA A 320 17.34 20.75 -0.99
C ALA A 320 17.83 20.35 -2.39
N ARG A 321 17.64 19.08 -2.79
CA ARG A 321 17.99 18.60 -4.13
C ARG A 321 17.14 19.26 -5.21
N CYS A 322 15.83 19.32 -5.03
CA CYS A 322 14.92 19.92 -6.02
C CYS A 322 15.17 21.41 -6.19
N VAL A 323 15.47 22.13 -5.10
CA VAL A 323 15.81 23.55 -5.14
C VAL A 323 17.14 23.78 -5.88
N ALA A 324 18.16 22.96 -5.60
CA ALA A 324 19.46 23.07 -6.27
C ALA A 324 19.35 22.75 -7.77
N GLU A 325 18.65 21.70 -8.17
CA GLU A 325 18.45 21.34 -9.58
C GLU A 325 17.63 22.39 -10.33
N ASP A 326 16.62 23.00 -9.71
CA ASP A 326 15.82 24.08 -10.29
C ASP A 326 16.66 25.35 -10.55
N GLY A 327 17.52 25.72 -9.59
CA GLY A 327 18.45 26.81 -9.73
C GLY A 327 19.47 26.62 -10.87
N LEU A 328 19.89 25.40 -11.12
CA LEU A 328 20.77 25.06 -12.24
C LEU A 328 20.07 25.17 -13.61
N LEU A 329 18.78 24.81 -13.68
CA LEU A 329 17.97 24.93 -14.89
C LEU A 329 17.65 26.39 -15.19
N GLY A 330 17.40 27.23 -14.19
CA GLY A 330 17.15 28.66 -14.34
C GLY A 330 18.38 29.47 -14.74
N SER A 331 19.59 28.98 -14.47
CA SER A 331 20.84 29.64 -14.89
C SER A 331 21.26 29.30 -16.33
N GLY A 332 20.61 28.33 -16.98
CA GLY A 332 20.88 27.92 -18.36
C GLY A 332 20.42 28.91 -19.45
N ASP A 333 19.49 29.81 -19.15
CA ASP A 333 18.97 30.80 -20.10
C ASP A 333 19.80 32.09 -20.17
N ALA A 334 20.95 32.18 -19.47
CA ALA A 334 21.84 33.33 -19.50
C ALA A 334 22.83 33.35 -20.69
N TRP A 335 22.78 32.36 -21.57
CA TRP A 335 23.53 32.39 -22.81
C TRP A 335 22.67 33.00 -23.93
N GLY A 336 22.86 34.29 -24.11
CA GLY A 336 22.23 35.06 -25.20
C GLY A 336 22.43 34.38 -26.55
N LYS A 337 21.42 34.48 -27.42
CA LYS A 337 21.37 33.92 -28.77
C LYS A 337 22.46 34.44 -29.72
N ASP A 338 23.40 35.23 -29.24
CA ASP A 338 24.38 35.94 -30.09
C ASP A 338 25.85 35.50 -29.94
N GLY A 339 26.12 34.42 -29.21
CA GLY A 339 27.44 33.75 -29.26
C GLY A 339 28.68 34.63 -29.11
N ARG A 340 28.64 35.75 -28.35
CA ARG A 340 29.80 36.59 -28.08
C ARG A 340 29.98 36.88 -26.59
N PRO A 341 31.26 36.87 -26.10
CA PRO A 341 31.59 37.11 -24.72
C PRO A 341 31.28 38.52 -24.25
#